data_bf62852299b0de45f82d61332db63d4c
#
_entry.id   bf62852299b0de45f82d61332db63d4c
#
_cell.length_a   1.000
_cell.length_b   1.000
_cell.length_c   1.000
_cell.angle_alpha   90.00
_cell.angle_beta   90.00
_cell.angle_gamma   90.00
#
_symmetry.space_group_name_H-M   'P 1'
#
loop_
_entity.id
_entity.type
_entity.pdbx_description
1 polymer ?
#
loop_
_entity_poly.entity_id
_entity_poly.type
_entity_poly.pdbx_seq_one_letter_code
_entity_poly.pdbx_strand_id
1 'polypeptide(L)'
;VYIRATEPLQEIPDVDVVCYGLWVDPELAKNHGVFVSSRKEPEKLDFMLQKPSVEEMGQLMQDYLFLMDIGIWMLSDRAIELMVKRSTDKDGGVKFYDMYSEFGLALGAHPRIVDEELNSLKVAILPLPGGEFHHYGTSREMISSTLAVQNCVTDQRAIMHHKVKPHPAVFVQNAEMEFPLTADNAEVWVE
;
A
#
# COMPACT_ATOMS: atom_id res chain seq x y z
N VAL A 1 -0.16 9.70 0.15
CA VAL A 1 0.41 8.61 0.96
C VAL A 1 1.63 9.12 1.72
N TYR A 2 1.74 8.75 3.00
CA TYR A 2 2.94 8.92 3.79
C TYR A 2 3.44 7.54 4.24
N ILE A 3 4.70 7.25 3.95
CA ILE A 3 5.33 5.97 4.27
C ILE A 3 6.60 6.25 5.08
N ARG A 4 6.78 5.49 6.15
CA ARG A 4 7.94 5.62 7.02
C ARG A 4 8.50 4.24 7.34
N ALA A 5 9.83 4.09 7.26
CA ALA A 5 10.57 2.99 7.83
C ALA A 5 11.29 3.47 9.10
N THR A 6 11.18 2.73 10.19
CA THR A 6 11.84 3.08 11.47
C THR A 6 13.10 2.26 11.71
N GLU A 7 13.35 1.27 10.87
CA GLU A 7 14.53 0.40 10.91
C GLU A 7 15.27 0.46 9.56
N PRO A 8 16.57 0.09 9.52
CA PRO A 8 17.32 0.04 8.28
C PRO A 8 16.70 -0.90 7.26
N LEU A 9 16.69 -0.48 5.98
CA LEU A 9 16.22 -1.31 4.88
C LEU A 9 17.12 -2.52 4.69
N GLN A 10 16.53 -3.64 4.29
CA GLN A 10 17.26 -4.84 3.89
C GLN A 10 18.07 -4.58 2.61
N GLU A 11 19.07 -5.42 2.37
CA GLU A 11 19.76 -5.47 1.09
C GLU A 11 18.76 -5.79 -0.04
N ILE A 12 18.85 -5.02 -1.13
CA ILE A 12 17.95 -5.20 -2.27
C ILE A 12 18.46 -6.38 -3.10
N PRO A 13 17.67 -7.45 -3.30
CA PRO A 13 18.06 -8.58 -4.10
C PRO A 13 18.19 -8.21 -5.59
N ASP A 14 19.08 -8.91 -6.31
CA ASP A 14 19.26 -8.76 -7.76
C ASP A 14 18.15 -9.50 -8.51
N VAL A 15 17.03 -8.82 -8.67
CA VAL A 15 15.82 -9.29 -9.36
C VAL A 15 15.23 -8.18 -10.22
N ASP A 16 14.28 -8.54 -11.09
CA ASP A 16 13.65 -7.57 -12.00
C ASP A 16 12.67 -6.62 -11.31
N VAL A 17 11.99 -7.12 -10.26
CA VAL A 17 10.98 -6.36 -9.52
C VAL A 17 11.13 -6.61 -8.03
N VAL A 18 11.21 -5.54 -7.24
CA VAL A 18 11.14 -5.59 -5.78
C VAL A 18 9.94 -4.79 -5.31
N CYS A 19 9.05 -5.42 -4.54
CA CYS A 19 7.89 -4.79 -3.98
C CYS A 19 7.99 -4.74 -2.46
N TYR A 20 7.78 -3.57 -1.86
CA TYR A 20 7.67 -3.45 -0.41
C TYR A 20 6.22 -3.55 0.03
N GLY A 21 6.00 -4.24 1.14
CA GLY A 21 4.68 -4.38 1.74
C GLY A 21 4.73 -4.37 3.26
N LEU A 22 3.56 -4.45 3.86
CA LEU A 22 3.39 -4.51 5.32
C LEU A 22 2.59 -5.76 5.73
N TRP A 23 3.00 -6.36 6.85
CA TRP A 23 2.20 -7.35 7.56
C TRP A 23 1.03 -6.63 8.22
N VAL A 24 -0.19 -6.93 7.79
CA VAL A 24 -1.41 -6.31 8.31
C VAL A 24 -2.53 -7.33 8.43
N ASP A 25 -3.57 -7.00 9.15
CA ASP A 25 -4.78 -7.82 9.21
C ASP A 25 -5.54 -7.82 7.88
N PRO A 26 -6.25 -8.91 7.54
CA PRO A 26 -7.06 -9.01 6.33
C PRO A 26 -8.06 -7.86 6.15
N GLU A 27 -8.62 -7.35 7.23
CA GLU A 27 -9.56 -6.22 7.19
C GLU A 27 -8.94 -4.93 6.64
N LEU A 28 -7.65 -4.71 6.87
CA LEU A 28 -6.93 -3.57 6.29
C LEU A 28 -6.49 -3.87 4.86
N ALA A 29 -5.98 -5.07 4.62
CA ALA A 29 -5.44 -5.48 3.32
C ALA A 29 -6.49 -5.52 2.20
N LYS A 30 -7.77 -5.80 2.50
CA LYS A 30 -8.86 -5.98 1.52
C LYS A 30 -9.06 -4.80 0.55
N ASN A 31 -8.59 -3.61 0.91
CA ASN A 31 -8.74 -2.41 0.08
C ASN A 31 -7.52 -2.13 -0.82
N HIS A 32 -6.48 -2.97 -0.73
CA HIS A 32 -5.19 -2.79 -1.38
C HIS A 32 -4.82 -3.98 -2.27
N GLY A 33 -3.70 -3.87 -2.98
CA GLY A 33 -3.01 -5.01 -3.55
C GLY A 33 -2.42 -5.88 -2.44
N VAL A 34 -2.31 -7.18 -2.68
CA VAL A 34 -1.77 -8.13 -1.70
C VAL A 34 -0.79 -9.05 -2.41
N PHE A 35 0.44 -9.06 -1.92
CA PHE A 35 1.48 -9.98 -2.36
C PHE A 35 1.39 -11.27 -1.53
N VAL A 36 1.26 -12.39 -2.20
CA VAL A 36 1.16 -13.71 -1.58
C VAL A 36 2.44 -14.48 -1.80
N SER A 37 2.98 -15.07 -0.73
CA SER A 37 4.18 -15.91 -0.77
C SER A 37 3.98 -17.22 -0.01
N SER A 38 4.73 -18.25 -0.41
CA SER A 38 4.75 -19.47 0.37
C SER A 38 5.48 -19.28 1.70
N ARG A 39 5.09 -20.03 2.73
CA ARG A 39 5.80 -20.00 4.03
C ARG A 39 7.25 -20.47 3.96
N LYS A 40 7.64 -21.19 2.89
CA LYS A 40 8.99 -21.70 2.69
C LYS A 40 9.92 -20.67 2.04
N GLU A 41 9.35 -19.81 1.20
CA GLU A 41 10.07 -18.76 0.46
C GLU A 41 9.32 -17.41 0.64
N PRO A 42 9.38 -16.82 1.84
CA PRO A 42 8.56 -15.66 2.19
C PRO A 42 8.90 -14.38 1.41
N GLU A 43 10.11 -14.31 0.84
CA GLU A 43 10.57 -13.15 0.06
C GLU A 43 10.30 -13.31 -1.45
N LYS A 44 9.79 -14.47 -1.87
CA LYS A 44 9.49 -14.74 -3.28
C LYS A 44 7.99 -14.61 -3.52
N LEU A 45 7.62 -13.76 -4.47
CA LEU A 45 6.23 -13.63 -4.87
C LEU A 45 5.74 -14.93 -5.51
N ASP A 46 4.66 -15.48 -4.96
CA ASP A 46 3.94 -16.60 -5.58
C ASP A 46 2.89 -16.07 -6.56
N PHE A 47 2.06 -15.16 -6.12
CA PHE A 47 1.13 -14.39 -6.94
C PHE A 47 0.66 -13.12 -6.22
N MET A 48 0.05 -12.23 -6.98
CA MET A 48 -0.59 -11.01 -6.44
C MET A 48 -2.12 -11.13 -6.51
N LEU A 49 -2.80 -10.50 -5.55
CA LEU A 49 -4.25 -10.29 -5.53
C LEU A 49 -4.55 -8.80 -5.51
N GLN A 50 -5.62 -8.40 -6.17
CA GLN A 50 -6.08 -7.01 -6.15
C GLN A 50 -7.41 -6.93 -5.40
N LYS A 51 -7.39 -6.25 -4.26
CA LYS A 51 -8.54 -6.06 -3.36
C LYS A 51 -9.26 -7.38 -3.03
N PRO A 52 -8.54 -8.38 -2.49
CA PRO A 52 -9.14 -9.67 -2.15
C PRO A 52 -10.16 -9.53 -1.01
N SER A 53 -11.13 -10.43 -0.95
CA SER A 53 -12.04 -10.49 0.19
C SER A 53 -11.33 -11.03 1.44
N VAL A 54 -11.85 -10.66 2.63
CA VAL A 54 -11.35 -11.19 3.90
C VAL A 54 -11.47 -12.72 3.96
N GLU A 55 -12.54 -13.27 3.39
CA GLU A 55 -12.77 -14.72 3.32
C GLU A 55 -11.69 -15.42 2.46
N GLU A 56 -11.38 -14.87 1.28
CA GLU A 56 -10.32 -15.39 0.41
C GLU A 56 -8.97 -15.36 1.11
N MET A 57 -8.61 -14.25 1.75
CA MET A 57 -7.37 -14.15 2.52
C MET A 57 -7.35 -15.13 3.71
N GLY A 58 -8.47 -15.30 4.40
CA GLY A 58 -8.60 -16.27 5.49
C GLY A 58 -8.32 -17.70 5.07
N GLN A 59 -8.75 -18.10 3.86
CA GLN A 59 -8.45 -19.41 3.28
C GLN A 59 -6.96 -19.54 2.93
N LEU A 60 -6.36 -18.50 2.35
CA LEU A 60 -4.95 -18.49 1.97
C LEU A 60 -4.00 -18.51 3.17
N MET A 61 -4.37 -17.90 4.31
CA MET A 61 -3.52 -17.83 5.51
C MET A 61 -3.11 -19.18 6.09
N GLN A 62 -3.77 -20.28 5.73
CA GLN A 62 -3.38 -21.61 6.18
C GLN A 62 -2.04 -22.04 5.59
N ASP A 63 -1.82 -21.78 4.30
CA ASP A 63 -0.65 -22.25 3.55
C ASP A 63 0.30 -21.14 3.12
N TYR A 64 -0.17 -19.90 3.09
CA TYR A 64 0.56 -18.75 2.56
C TYR A 64 0.77 -17.65 3.62
N LEU A 65 1.70 -16.78 3.31
CA LEU A 65 1.88 -15.47 3.94
C LEU A 65 1.40 -14.40 2.96
N PHE A 66 1.00 -13.24 3.47
CA PHE A 66 0.69 -12.12 2.60
C PHE A 66 1.21 -10.79 3.17
N LEU A 67 1.63 -9.92 2.26
CA LEU A 67 1.99 -8.53 2.53
C LEU A 67 1.01 -7.61 1.79
N MET A 68 0.48 -6.62 2.48
CA MET A 68 -0.28 -5.55 1.83
C MET A 68 0.67 -4.66 1.05
N ASP A 69 0.37 -4.40 -0.21
CA ASP A 69 1.10 -3.45 -1.05
C ASP A 69 0.97 -2.02 -0.50
N ILE A 70 2.10 -1.33 -0.41
CA ILE A 70 2.20 0.05 0.04
C ILE A 70 2.57 1.03 -1.09
N GLY A 71 2.63 0.53 -2.33
CA GLY A 71 2.92 1.35 -3.51
C GLY A 71 4.40 1.67 -3.70
N ILE A 72 5.32 0.91 -3.09
CA ILE A 72 6.76 1.04 -3.35
C ILE A 72 7.21 -0.16 -4.17
N TRP A 73 7.50 0.09 -5.44
CA TRP A 73 7.98 -0.89 -6.40
C TRP A 73 9.28 -0.40 -7.03
N MET A 74 10.31 -1.23 -7.01
CA MET A 74 11.58 -1.00 -7.70
C MET A 74 11.63 -1.91 -8.92
N LEU A 75 11.87 -1.32 -10.07
CA LEU A 75 11.79 -1.99 -11.36
C LEU A 75 13.15 -1.93 -12.06
N SER A 76 13.58 -3.07 -12.62
CA SER A 76 14.72 -3.10 -13.55
C SER A 76 14.36 -2.44 -14.89
N ASP A 77 15.37 -2.07 -15.65
CA ASP A 77 15.18 -1.55 -17.03
C ASP A 77 14.34 -2.52 -17.87
N ARG A 78 14.60 -3.84 -17.73
CA ARG A 78 13.83 -4.88 -18.42
C ARG A 78 12.34 -4.85 -18.04
N ALA A 79 12.02 -4.71 -16.76
CA ALA A 79 10.63 -4.62 -16.32
C ALA A 79 9.95 -3.36 -16.87
N ILE A 80 10.65 -2.21 -16.86
CA ILE A 80 10.17 -0.94 -17.42
C ILE A 80 9.91 -1.07 -18.91
N GLU A 81 10.84 -1.64 -19.68
CA GLU A 81 10.69 -1.84 -21.13
C GLU A 81 9.46 -2.69 -21.46
N LEU A 82 9.22 -3.75 -20.69
CA LEU A 82 8.03 -4.59 -20.86
C LEU A 82 6.74 -3.83 -20.53
N MET A 83 6.72 -3.02 -19.48
CA MET A 83 5.57 -2.16 -19.17
C MET A 83 5.30 -1.14 -20.28
N VAL A 84 6.33 -0.46 -20.78
CA VAL A 84 6.22 0.49 -21.91
C VAL A 84 5.67 -0.21 -23.14
N LYS A 85 6.18 -1.42 -23.46
CA LYS A 85 5.67 -2.24 -24.57
C LYS A 85 4.18 -2.52 -24.45
N ARG A 86 3.66 -2.80 -23.22
CA ARG A 86 2.23 -3.05 -22.97
C ARG A 86 1.40 -1.77 -22.96
N SER A 87 2.01 -0.64 -22.63
CA SER A 87 1.38 0.68 -22.65
C SER A 87 1.40 1.35 -24.02
N THR A 88 1.92 0.69 -25.05
CA THR A 88 2.03 1.23 -26.41
C THR A 88 1.13 0.43 -27.35
N ASP A 89 0.35 1.11 -28.17
CA ASP A 89 -0.47 0.50 -29.20
C ASP A 89 0.34 0.20 -30.50
N LYS A 90 -0.33 -0.37 -31.50
CA LYS A 90 0.32 -0.76 -32.76
C LYS A 90 0.80 0.42 -33.60
N ASP A 91 0.25 1.59 -33.36
CA ASP A 91 0.56 2.84 -34.10
C ASP A 91 1.57 3.70 -33.34
N GLY A 92 2.07 3.20 -32.19
CA GLY A 92 3.03 3.90 -31.32
C GLY A 92 2.35 4.89 -30.36
N GLY A 93 1.03 4.89 -30.26
CA GLY A 93 0.27 5.69 -29.32
C GLY A 93 0.27 5.08 -27.90
N VAL A 94 -0.03 5.91 -26.91
CA VAL A 94 -0.15 5.45 -25.52
C VAL A 94 -1.54 4.84 -25.30
N LYS A 95 -1.58 3.61 -24.78
CA LYS A 95 -2.81 2.97 -24.30
C LYS A 95 -2.76 2.78 -22.79
N PHE A 96 -3.93 2.75 -22.17
CA PHE A 96 -4.05 2.42 -20.75
C PHE A 96 -3.52 1.00 -20.47
N TYR A 97 -2.70 0.89 -19.44
CA TYR A 97 -2.18 -0.35 -18.90
C TYR A 97 -2.08 -0.22 -17.39
N ASP A 98 -2.82 -1.02 -16.64
CA ASP A 98 -2.92 -0.91 -15.19
C ASP A 98 -1.78 -1.64 -14.49
N MET A 99 -1.05 -0.92 -13.63
CA MET A 99 0.09 -1.48 -12.91
C MET A 99 -0.32 -2.59 -11.93
N TYR A 100 -1.50 -2.53 -11.35
CA TYR A 100 -1.93 -3.49 -10.34
C TYR A 100 -2.70 -4.67 -10.94
N SER A 101 -3.73 -4.37 -11.72
CA SER A 101 -4.66 -5.37 -12.25
C SER A 101 -4.18 -6.04 -13.54
N GLU A 102 -3.13 -5.51 -14.20
CA GLU A 102 -2.53 -6.12 -15.40
C GLU A 102 -1.08 -6.52 -15.14
N PHE A 103 -0.17 -5.58 -14.85
CA PHE A 103 1.24 -5.91 -14.61
C PHE A 103 1.41 -6.75 -13.34
N GLY A 104 0.89 -6.30 -12.20
CA GLY A 104 1.06 -6.99 -10.91
C GLY A 104 0.49 -8.41 -10.91
N LEU A 105 -0.69 -8.62 -11.52
CA LEU A 105 -1.30 -9.95 -11.61
C LEU A 105 -0.57 -10.91 -12.57
N ALA A 106 0.33 -10.39 -13.42
CA ALA A 106 1.21 -11.18 -14.27
C ALA A 106 2.54 -11.57 -13.60
N LEU A 107 2.79 -11.13 -12.37
CA LEU A 107 4.03 -11.41 -11.63
C LEU A 107 3.91 -12.63 -10.70
N GLY A 108 5.06 -13.23 -10.40
CA GLY A 108 5.19 -14.32 -9.43
C GLY A 108 5.36 -15.70 -10.04
N ALA A 109 5.47 -16.71 -9.18
CA ALA A 109 5.67 -18.09 -9.60
C ALA A 109 4.38 -18.73 -10.19
N HIS A 110 3.21 -18.30 -9.71
CA HIS A 110 1.89 -18.76 -10.17
C HIS A 110 1.01 -17.55 -10.52
N PRO A 111 1.36 -16.78 -11.57
CA PRO A 111 0.69 -15.54 -11.91
C PRO A 111 -0.78 -15.74 -12.28
N ARG A 112 -1.61 -14.76 -12.03
CA ARG A 112 -3.05 -14.79 -12.36
C ARG A 112 -3.33 -14.44 -13.81
N ILE A 113 -2.37 -13.79 -14.48
CA ILE A 113 -2.43 -13.42 -15.89
C ILE A 113 -1.29 -14.13 -16.62
N VAL A 114 -1.61 -14.77 -17.73
CA VAL A 114 -0.62 -15.43 -18.58
C VAL A 114 -0.04 -14.43 -19.58
N ASP A 115 1.22 -14.10 -19.41
CA ASP A 115 2.05 -13.30 -20.32
C ASP A 115 3.49 -13.80 -20.19
N GLU A 116 3.97 -14.57 -21.17
CA GLU A 116 5.26 -15.26 -21.09
C GLU A 116 6.44 -14.35 -20.77
N GLU A 117 6.45 -13.11 -21.29
CA GLU A 117 7.54 -12.16 -21.04
C GLU A 117 7.47 -11.62 -19.59
N LEU A 118 6.28 -11.23 -19.12
CA LEU A 118 6.10 -10.72 -17.75
C LEU A 118 6.25 -11.85 -16.72
N ASN A 119 5.72 -13.02 -17.00
CA ASN A 119 5.83 -14.17 -16.11
C ASN A 119 7.28 -14.65 -15.93
N SER A 120 8.19 -14.25 -16.85
CA SER A 120 9.62 -14.56 -16.75
C SER A 120 10.40 -13.59 -15.84
N LEU A 121 9.80 -12.51 -15.38
CA LEU A 121 10.43 -11.55 -14.47
C LEU A 121 10.64 -12.19 -13.09
N LYS A 122 11.83 -11.98 -12.53
CA LYS A 122 12.13 -12.38 -11.15
C LYS A 122 11.59 -11.32 -10.19
N VAL A 123 10.84 -11.73 -9.19
CA VAL A 123 10.17 -10.83 -8.26
C VAL A 123 10.48 -11.18 -6.82
N ALA A 124 10.91 -10.21 -6.05
CA ALA A 124 11.04 -10.29 -4.60
C ALA A 124 10.00 -9.38 -3.92
N ILE A 125 9.49 -9.84 -2.79
CA ILE A 125 8.63 -9.05 -1.91
C ILE A 125 9.32 -8.92 -0.56
N LEU A 126 9.39 -7.71 -0.04
CA LEU A 126 10.09 -7.40 1.20
C LEU A 126 9.16 -6.68 2.18
N PRO A 127 9.12 -7.09 3.46
CA PRO A 127 8.43 -6.30 4.46
C PRO A 127 9.20 -4.99 4.69
N LEU A 128 8.51 -3.86 4.78
CA LEU A 128 9.13 -2.59 5.15
C LEU A 128 9.51 -2.63 6.64
N PRO A 129 10.79 -2.54 7.00
CA PRO A 129 11.23 -2.71 8.39
C PRO A 129 10.70 -1.59 9.29
N GLY A 130 10.00 -1.95 10.38
CA GLY A 130 9.33 -0.98 11.24
C GLY A 130 8.39 -0.06 10.47
N GLY A 131 7.72 -0.59 9.44
CA GLY A 131 6.98 0.18 8.46
C GLY A 131 5.67 0.78 8.99
N GLU A 132 5.44 2.04 8.63
CA GLU A 132 4.18 2.76 8.84
C GLU A 132 3.66 3.21 7.47
N PHE A 133 2.36 3.06 7.25
CA PHE A 133 1.69 3.43 6.01
C PHE A 133 0.42 4.19 6.31
N HIS A 134 0.39 5.45 5.91
CA HIS A 134 -0.75 6.35 6.09
C HIS A 134 -1.31 6.71 4.73
N HIS A 135 -2.45 6.11 4.39
CA HIS A 135 -3.13 6.31 3.13
C HIS A 135 -4.07 7.51 3.17
N TYR A 136 -4.22 8.20 2.05
CA TYR A 136 -5.06 9.39 1.86
C TYR A 136 -5.95 9.21 0.62
N GLY A 137 -6.50 8.02 0.43
CA GLY A 137 -7.30 7.68 -0.75
C GLY A 137 -8.77 8.12 -0.68
N THR A 138 -9.27 8.38 0.54
CA THR A 138 -10.64 8.84 0.77
C THR A 138 -10.66 10.02 1.74
N SER A 139 -11.76 10.80 1.76
CA SER A 139 -11.93 11.90 2.73
C SER A 139 -11.88 11.42 4.19
N ARG A 140 -12.38 10.21 4.46
CA ARG A 140 -12.32 9.61 5.79
C ARG A 140 -10.90 9.24 6.19
N GLU A 141 -10.14 8.65 5.28
CA GLU A 141 -8.72 8.32 5.53
C GLU A 141 -7.87 9.59 5.68
N MET A 142 -8.24 10.69 5.06
CA MET A 142 -7.56 11.97 5.27
C MET A 142 -7.59 12.37 6.75
N ILE A 143 -8.71 12.22 7.43
CA ILE A 143 -8.85 12.54 8.86
C ILE A 143 -8.00 11.57 9.70
N SER A 144 -8.19 10.27 9.54
CA SER A 144 -7.49 9.25 10.34
C SER A 144 -5.98 9.26 10.11
N SER A 145 -5.53 9.39 8.86
CA SER A 145 -4.11 9.45 8.52
C SER A 145 -3.44 10.73 9.00
N THR A 146 -4.13 11.89 8.93
CA THR A 146 -3.60 13.13 9.49
C THR A 146 -3.42 13.05 11.00
N LEU A 147 -4.39 12.47 11.71
CA LEU A 147 -4.29 12.23 13.14
C LEU A 147 -3.12 11.29 13.49
N ALA A 148 -2.98 10.20 12.75
CA ALA A 148 -1.89 9.24 12.94
C ALA A 148 -0.51 9.87 12.68
N VAL A 149 -0.35 10.64 11.61
CA VAL A 149 0.92 11.33 11.29
C VAL A 149 1.27 12.37 12.37
N GLN A 150 0.29 13.06 12.94
CA GLN A 150 0.54 13.96 14.08
C GLN A 150 1.11 13.22 15.29
N ASN A 151 0.73 11.97 15.50
CA ASN A 151 1.21 11.13 16.60
C ASN A 151 2.59 10.48 16.34
N CYS A 152 3.12 10.56 15.11
CA CYS A 152 4.47 10.11 14.79
C CYS A 152 5.57 11.05 15.37
N VAL A 153 5.21 12.18 15.93
CA VAL A 153 6.15 13.12 16.55
C VAL A 153 6.68 12.55 17.87
N THR A 154 7.98 12.36 17.97
CA THR A 154 8.65 11.81 19.16
C THR A 154 8.93 12.85 20.24
N ASP A 155 9.09 14.12 19.88
CA ASP A 155 9.27 15.22 20.85
C ASP A 155 7.91 15.80 21.26
N GLN A 156 7.49 15.46 22.48
CA GLN A 156 6.21 15.89 23.03
C GLN A 156 6.08 17.44 23.12
N ARG A 157 7.18 18.17 23.18
CA ARG A 157 7.17 19.63 23.16
C ARG A 157 6.73 20.18 21.81
N ALA A 158 7.07 19.48 20.72
CA ALA A 158 6.67 19.87 19.36
C ALA A 158 5.15 19.75 19.13
N ILE A 159 4.47 18.87 19.87
CA ILE A 159 3.01 18.62 19.74
C ILE A 159 2.18 19.23 20.87
N MET A 160 2.79 19.92 21.83
CA MET A 160 2.06 20.41 23.01
C MET A 160 0.91 21.37 22.65
N HIS A 161 0.99 22.07 21.54
CA HIS A 161 -0.09 22.95 21.06
C HIS A 161 -1.29 22.18 20.51
N HIS A 162 -1.10 20.92 20.15
CA HIS A 162 -2.16 20.06 19.58
C HIS A 162 -2.99 19.33 20.65
N LYS A 163 -2.51 19.31 21.89
CA LYS A 163 -3.18 18.62 23.00
C LYS A 163 -4.52 19.23 23.41
N VAL A 164 -4.84 20.41 22.93
CA VAL A 164 -6.03 21.17 23.34
C VAL A 164 -7.16 21.03 22.32
N LYS A 165 -7.09 20.12 21.37
CA LYS A 165 -8.23 19.84 20.48
C LYS A 165 -9.39 19.30 21.32
N PRO A 166 -10.58 19.90 21.22
CA PRO A 166 -11.74 19.43 21.95
C PRO A 166 -12.17 18.02 21.52
N HIS A 167 -11.77 17.64 20.31
CA HIS A 167 -12.03 16.34 19.74
C HIS A 167 -10.79 15.83 18.99
N PRO A 168 -10.36 14.56 19.15
CA PRO A 168 -9.10 14.08 18.59
C PRO A 168 -9.08 14.06 17.05
N ALA A 169 -10.21 13.98 16.40
CA ALA A 169 -10.34 13.89 14.95
C ALA A 169 -11.09 15.09 14.32
N VAL A 170 -11.00 16.26 14.95
CA VAL A 170 -11.64 17.48 14.46
C VAL A 170 -10.61 18.41 13.87
N PHE A 171 -10.78 18.78 12.61
CA PHE A 171 -9.96 19.72 11.86
C PHE A 171 -10.87 20.79 11.29
N VAL A 172 -10.79 22.01 11.82
CA VAL A 172 -11.55 23.16 11.35
C VAL A 172 -10.55 24.26 11.00
N GLN A 173 -10.58 24.71 9.75
CA GLN A 173 -9.73 25.78 9.23
C GLN A 173 -10.61 26.75 8.43
N ASN A 174 -10.36 28.05 8.57
CA ASN A 174 -11.06 29.11 7.82
C ASN A 174 -12.61 29.04 7.89
N ALA A 175 -13.15 28.41 8.92
CA ALA A 175 -14.58 28.18 9.10
C ALA A 175 -14.99 28.31 10.56
N GLU A 176 -16.25 28.68 10.77
CA GLU A 176 -16.93 28.67 12.05
C GLU A 176 -17.97 27.56 12.09
N MET A 177 -18.04 26.84 13.21
CA MET A 177 -19.00 25.77 13.40
C MET A 177 -20.07 26.18 14.38
N GLU A 178 -21.32 26.18 13.94
CA GLU A 178 -22.48 26.56 14.76
C GLU A 178 -23.12 25.37 15.50
N PHE A 179 -22.72 24.13 15.20
CA PHE A 179 -23.25 22.95 15.87
C PHE A 179 -22.26 22.37 16.90
N PRO A 180 -22.75 21.75 17.98
CA PRO A 180 -21.90 21.17 19.01
C PRO A 180 -21.20 19.92 18.49
N LEU A 181 -19.90 19.77 18.80
CA LEU A 181 -19.15 18.56 18.54
C LEU A 181 -19.43 17.53 19.63
N THR A 182 -19.81 16.33 19.22
CA THR A 182 -20.12 15.18 20.07
C THR A 182 -19.32 13.97 19.64
N ALA A 183 -19.38 12.89 20.40
CA ALA A 183 -18.77 11.60 19.99
C ALA A 183 -19.33 11.07 18.67
N ASP A 184 -20.59 11.38 18.36
CA ASP A 184 -21.28 10.87 17.15
C ASP A 184 -20.87 11.61 15.86
N ASN A 185 -20.32 12.83 15.99
CA ASN A 185 -19.83 13.64 14.88
C ASN A 185 -18.35 13.99 15.01
N ALA A 186 -17.58 13.07 15.59
CA ALA A 186 -16.20 13.29 16.01
C ALA A 186 -15.18 13.38 14.88
N GLU A 187 -15.44 12.80 13.74
CA GLU A 187 -14.52 12.77 12.60
C GLU A 187 -14.92 13.83 11.58
N VAL A 188 -14.40 15.04 11.77
CA VAL A 188 -14.79 16.22 11.00
C VAL A 188 -13.57 16.93 10.42
N TRP A 189 -13.64 17.22 9.15
CA TRP A 189 -12.75 18.15 8.45
C TRP A 189 -13.59 19.22 7.76
N VAL A 190 -13.38 20.47 8.13
CA VAL A 190 -14.06 21.66 7.57
C VAL A 190 -13.02 22.72 7.21
N GLU A 191 -13.08 23.19 5.95
CA GLU A 191 -12.18 24.21 5.41
C GLU A 191 -12.96 25.23 4.56
#